data_024460ea469f0511b5c0d184b0bc8e87
#
_entry.id   024460ea469f0511b5c0d184b0bc8e87
#
_cell.length_a   1.000
_cell.length_b   1.000
_cell.length_c   1.000
_cell.angle_alpha   90.00
_cell.angle_beta   90.00
_cell.angle_gamma   90.00
#
_symmetry.space_group_name_H-M   'P 1'
#
loop_
_entity.id
_entity.type
_entity.pdbx_description
1 polymer ?
#
loop_
_entity_poly.entity_id
_entity_poly.type
_entity_poly.pdbx_seq_one_letter_code
_entity_poly.pdbx_strand_id
1 'polypeptide(L)'
;APAEPACTRPVYLTFDTGHMGVAPLIREVLDRQQVKATFFLANERTQAVGSRPAGASLDAHWAPWWKSLAQAGHDFGSHTWDHVVYKGDRPEGFAMVPTAGERAGQRLLLTPPQYCAQLQRSAARFEAMTGQPMRALFRAPGGKTSAKLLQEARRCGWHHVPWTPAGFLGDELPSAAYPNRAL
;
A
#
# COMPACT_ATOMS: atom_id res chain seq x y z
N ALA A 1 -28.17 19.51 -13.37
CA ALA A 1 -28.42 18.47 -12.36
C ALA A 1 -28.11 19.08 -11.00
N PRO A 2 -28.95 18.90 -9.96
CA PRO A 2 -28.60 19.35 -8.62
C PRO A 2 -27.33 18.61 -8.16
N ALA A 3 -26.40 19.35 -7.55
CA ALA A 3 -25.20 18.75 -6.97
C ALA A 3 -25.62 17.75 -5.87
N GLU A 4 -25.10 16.54 -5.93
CA GLU A 4 -25.34 15.58 -4.85
C GLU A 4 -24.87 16.19 -3.51
N PRO A 5 -25.64 16.03 -2.41
CA PRO A 5 -25.24 16.57 -1.12
C PRO A 5 -23.88 15.98 -0.72
N ALA A 6 -22.94 16.86 -0.37
CA ALA A 6 -21.61 16.44 0.06
C ALA A 6 -21.74 15.49 1.27
N CYS A 7 -21.08 14.31 1.18
CA CYS A 7 -21.06 13.36 2.27
C CYS A 7 -20.38 13.98 3.51
N THR A 8 -21.11 14.12 4.62
CA THR A 8 -20.62 14.75 5.84
C THR A 8 -19.79 13.83 6.72
N ARG A 9 -19.82 12.51 6.46
CA ARG A 9 -19.08 11.48 7.23
C ARG A 9 -18.49 10.42 6.29
N PRO A 10 -17.49 10.79 5.48
CA PRO A 10 -16.89 9.87 4.53
C PRO A 10 -16.09 8.78 5.26
N VAL A 11 -16.20 7.54 4.77
CA VAL A 11 -15.31 6.43 5.14
C VAL A 11 -14.41 6.15 3.95
N TYR A 12 -13.10 6.18 4.18
CA TYR A 12 -12.10 5.87 3.15
C TYR A 12 -11.61 4.43 3.33
N LEU A 13 -11.99 3.57 2.42
CA LEU A 13 -11.54 2.19 2.40
C LEU A 13 -10.14 2.10 1.78
N THR A 14 -9.21 1.47 2.48
CA THR A 14 -7.82 1.34 2.05
C THR A 14 -7.32 -0.07 2.23
N PHE A 15 -6.45 -0.52 1.31
CA PHE A 15 -5.78 -1.81 1.35
C PHE A 15 -4.28 -1.62 1.20
N ASP A 16 -3.51 -2.33 1.99
CA ASP A 16 -2.08 -2.47 1.80
C ASP A 16 -1.80 -3.77 1.02
N THR A 17 -0.74 -3.81 0.23
CA THR A 17 -0.33 -5.06 -0.44
C THR A 17 0.12 -6.10 0.57
N GLY A 18 0.05 -7.35 0.16
CA GLY A 18 0.50 -8.52 0.89
C GLY A 18 0.58 -9.70 -0.07
N HIS A 19 0.25 -10.91 0.38
CA HIS A 19 0.39 -12.13 -0.42
C HIS A 19 -0.55 -12.22 -1.65
N MET A 20 -1.48 -11.29 -1.83
CA MET A 20 -2.40 -11.15 -2.96
C MET A 20 -3.37 -12.35 -3.18
N GLY A 21 -3.39 -13.32 -2.29
CA GLY A 21 -4.20 -14.54 -2.44
C GLY A 21 -5.70 -14.29 -2.54
N VAL A 22 -6.19 -13.25 -1.87
CA VAL A 22 -7.61 -12.84 -1.86
C VAL A 22 -7.90 -11.65 -2.80
N ALA A 23 -6.94 -11.20 -3.58
CA ALA A 23 -7.12 -10.05 -4.46
C ALA A 23 -8.32 -10.17 -5.41
N PRO A 24 -8.59 -11.33 -6.05
CA PRO A 24 -9.77 -11.50 -6.91
C PRO A 24 -11.09 -11.29 -6.15
N LEU A 25 -11.20 -11.82 -4.93
CA LEU A 25 -12.39 -11.66 -4.08
C LEU A 25 -12.59 -10.19 -3.68
N ILE A 26 -11.52 -9.50 -3.26
CA ILE A 26 -11.58 -8.06 -2.94
C ILE A 26 -12.10 -7.28 -4.16
N ARG A 27 -11.58 -7.55 -5.35
CA ARG A 27 -12.02 -6.90 -6.58
C ARG A 27 -13.50 -7.14 -6.85
N GLU A 28 -13.95 -8.40 -6.75
CA GLU A 28 -15.36 -8.77 -6.96
C GLU A 28 -16.28 -8.02 -6.00
N VAL A 29 -15.92 -7.96 -4.71
CA VAL A 29 -16.72 -7.25 -3.70
C VAL A 29 -16.77 -5.75 -3.97
N LEU A 30 -15.64 -5.12 -4.29
CA LEU A 30 -15.59 -3.68 -4.62
C LEU A 30 -16.45 -3.35 -5.85
N ASP A 31 -16.36 -4.17 -6.89
CA ASP A 31 -17.14 -3.99 -8.11
C ASP A 31 -18.64 -4.20 -7.85
N ARG A 32 -19.01 -5.25 -7.11
CA ARG A 32 -20.41 -5.55 -6.76
C ARG A 32 -21.04 -4.46 -5.89
N GLN A 33 -20.28 -3.90 -4.96
CA GLN A 33 -20.73 -2.83 -4.07
C GLN A 33 -20.55 -1.44 -4.67
N GLN A 34 -19.95 -1.31 -5.85
CA GLN A 34 -19.62 -0.05 -6.51
C GLN A 34 -18.78 0.90 -5.61
N VAL A 35 -17.92 0.34 -4.77
CA VAL A 35 -17.06 1.08 -3.85
C VAL A 35 -15.69 1.29 -4.47
N LYS A 36 -15.15 2.51 -4.33
CA LYS A 36 -13.76 2.80 -4.66
C LYS A 36 -12.90 2.74 -3.40
N ALA A 37 -11.65 2.33 -3.59
CA ALA A 37 -10.68 2.18 -2.52
C ALA A 37 -9.34 2.77 -2.93
N THR A 38 -8.47 3.00 -1.93
CA THR A 38 -7.07 3.36 -2.14
C THR A 38 -6.19 2.17 -1.79
N PHE A 39 -5.29 1.80 -2.70
CA PHE A 39 -4.33 0.71 -2.52
C PHE A 39 -2.94 1.28 -2.27
N PHE A 40 -2.27 0.85 -1.21
CA PHE A 40 -0.87 1.19 -0.92
C PHE A 40 0.04 0.03 -1.31
N LEU A 41 0.95 0.28 -2.25
CA LEU A 41 1.70 -0.77 -2.93
C LEU A 41 3.16 -0.85 -2.47
N ALA A 42 3.55 -2.05 -2.01
CA ALA A 42 4.93 -2.48 -1.85
C ALA A 42 5.20 -3.68 -2.76
N ASN A 43 6.47 -4.00 -3.04
CA ASN A 43 6.85 -5.14 -3.88
C ASN A 43 7.01 -6.41 -3.04
N GLU A 44 5.93 -6.89 -2.46
CA GLU A 44 5.87 -8.01 -1.54
C GLU A 44 5.66 -9.36 -2.25
N ARG A 45 6.11 -10.44 -1.60
CA ARG A 45 5.91 -11.80 -2.12
C ARG A 45 4.42 -12.13 -2.22
N THR A 46 4.03 -12.69 -3.36
CA THR A 46 2.66 -13.11 -3.62
C THR A 46 2.54 -14.63 -3.70
N GLN A 47 1.35 -15.13 -3.38
CA GLN A 47 0.95 -16.50 -3.67
C GLN A 47 0.53 -16.64 -5.13
N ALA A 48 0.54 -17.86 -5.66
CA ALA A 48 -0.09 -18.15 -6.94
C ALA A 48 -1.61 -17.96 -6.82
N VAL A 49 -2.23 -17.27 -7.79
CA VAL A 49 -3.67 -16.96 -7.79
C VAL A 49 -4.25 -17.15 -9.19
N GLY A 50 -5.09 -18.14 -9.36
CA GLY A 50 -5.60 -18.52 -10.68
C GLY A 50 -4.45 -18.88 -11.62
N SER A 51 -4.36 -18.24 -12.78
CA SER A 51 -3.26 -18.41 -13.74
C SER A 51 -2.02 -17.56 -13.43
N ARG A 52 -2.04 -16.72 -12.35
CA ARG A 52 -0.88 -15.89 -11.98
C ARG A 52 0.08 -16.70 -11.12
N PRO A 53 1.37 -16.76 -11.49
CA PRO A 53 2.37 -17.45 -10.69
C PRO A 53 2.64 -16.69 -9.37
N ALA A 54 3.24 -17.38 -8.41
CA ALA A 54 3.87 -16.73 -7.27
C ALA A 54 5.01 -15.83 -7.76
N GLY A 55 5.27 -14.73 -7.03
CA GLY A 55 6.29 -13.75 -7.39
C GLY A 55 6.25 -12.56 -6.46
N ALA A 56 6.27 -11.36 -6.99
CA ALA A 56 6.06 -10.13 -6.23
C ALA A 56 4.86 -9.34 -6.77
N SER A 57 4.22 -8.56 -5.90
CA SER A 57 3.00 -7.81 -6.20
C SER A 57 3.15 -6.77 -7.30
N LEU A 58 4.38 -6.33 -7.58
CA LEU A 58 4.72 -5.40 -8.66
C LEU A 58 5.49 -6.07 -9.81
N ASP A 59 5.43 -7.40 -9.92
CA ASP A 59 5.93 -8.13 -11.09
C ASP A 59 5.03 -7.91 -12.32
N ALA A 60 5.60 -8.11 -13.50
CA ALA A 60 4.92 -7.84 -14.78
C ALA A 60 3.59 -8.58 -14.94
N HIS A 61 3.45 -9.78 -14.38
CA HIS A 61 2.21 -10.56 -14.48
C HIS A 61 1.03 -9.96 -13.69
N TRP A 62 1.30 -9.02 -12.77
CA TRP A 62 0.27 -8.24 -12.10
C TRP A 62 -0.12 -6.95 -12.84
N ALA A 63 0.62 -6.54 -13.88
CA ALA A 63 0.34 -5.30 -14.61
C ALA A 63 -1.10 -5.20 -15.14
N PRO A 64 -1.70 -6.24 -15.78
CA PRO A 64 -3.09 -6.17 -16.21
C PRO A 64 -4.08 -5.98 -15.06
N TRP A 65 -3.78 -6.56 -13.89
CA TRP A 65 -4.57 -6.42 -12.68
C TRP A 65 -4.58 -4.97 -12.17
N TRP A 66 -3.40 -4.39 -11.93
CA TRP A 66 -3.29 -3.02 -11.45
C TRP A 66 -3.86 -2.01 -12.44
N LYS A 67 -3.61 -2.23 -13.74
CA LYS A 67 -4.18 -1.40 -14.79
C LYS A 67 -5.70 -1.43 -14.78
N SER A 68 -6.31 -2.59 -14.59
CA SER A 68 -7.76 -2.73 -14.56
C SER A 68 -8.39 -2.02 -13.34
N LEU A 69 -7.74 -2.08 -12.17
CA LEU A 69 -8.18 -1.35 -10.98
C LEU A 69 -8.04 0.18 -11.16
N ALA A 70 -6.93 0.63 -11.74
CA ALA A 70 -6.73 2.04 -12.05
C ALA A 70 -7.79 2.57 -13.04
N GLN A 71 -8.09 1.81 -14.09
CA GLN A 71 -9.15 2.15 -15.04
C GLN A 71 -10.55 2.12 -14.41
N ALA A 72 -10.75 1.29 -13.40
CA ALA A 72 -11.99 1.27 -12.63
C ALA A 72 -12.12 2.46 -11.66
N GLY A 73 -11.12 3.33 -11.55
CA GLY A 73 -11.16 4.56 -10.74
C GLY A 73 -10.79 4.35 -9.27
N HIS A 74 -10.02 3.31 -8.95
CA HIS A 74 -9.37 3.20 -7.65
C HIS A 74 -8.14 4.10 -7.59
N ASP A 75 -7.79 4.55 -6.38
CA ASP A 75 -6.58 5.33 -6.12
C ASP A 75 -5.42 4.45 -5.63
N PHE A 76 -4.19 4.96 -5.82
CA PHE A 76 -2.98 4.23 -5.46
C PHE A 76 -1.98 5.13 -4.76
N GLY A 77 -1.31 4.60 -3.75
CA GLY A 77 -0.23 5.22 -3.01
C GLY A 77 0.92 4.24 -2.78
N SER A 78 2.05 4.74 -2.27
CA SER A 78 3.22 3.91 -1.97
C SER A 78 3.15 3.30 -0.58
N HIS A 79 3.55 2.02 -0.46
CA HIS A 79 3.78 1.35 0.82
C HIS A 79 5.27 1.04 1.03
N THR A 80 6.14 1.84 0.40
CA THR A 80 7.58 1.63 0.19
C THR A 80 7.87 0.38 -0.67
N TRP A 81 8.97 0.41 -1.42
CA TRP A 81 9.27 -0.69 -2.35
C TRP A 81 9.53 -2.02 -1.64
N ASP A 82 10.45 -2.04 -0.67
CA ASP A 82 10.85 -3.24 0.05
C ASP A 82 10.04 -3.46 1.35
N HIS A 83 8.88 -2.78 1.51
CA HIS A 83 8.08 -2.79 2.72
C HIS A 83 8.95 -2.52 3.97
N VAL A 84 9.63 -1.35 3.99
CA VAL A 84 10.60 -1.00 5.03
C VAL A 84 9.93 -0.53 6.32
N VAL A 85 10.01 -1.34 7.36
CA VAL A 85 9.43 -1.04 8.68
C VAL A 85 10.37 -0.14 9.47
N TYR A 86 9.88 1.03 9.89
CA TYR A 86 10.61 1.98 10.72
C TYR A 86 10.90 1.42 12.12
N LYS A 87 12.14 1.63 12.60
CA LYS A 87 12.64 1.17 13.91
C LYS A 87 13.20 2.29 14.79
N GLY A 88 13.39 3.49 14.23
CA GLY A 88 13.86 4.64 15.01
C GLY A 88 14.65 5.65 14.20
N ASP A 89 14.69 6.89 14.69
CA ASP A 89 15.52 7.94 14.11
C ASP A 89 17.00 7.70 14.41
N ARG A 90 17.86 8.17 13.51
CA ARG A 90 19.31 8.24 13.64
C ARG A 90 19.80 9.61 13.17
N PRO A 91 20.99 10.08 13.56
CA PRO A 91 21.49 11.36 13.09
C PRO A 91 21.42 11.50 11.57
N GLU A 92 21.88 10.49 10.82
CA GLU A 92 21.99 10.52 9.36
C GLU A 92 20.73 10.01 8.64
N GLY A 93 19.71 9.51 9.35
CA GLY A 93 18.53 8.95 8.69
C GLY A 93 17.62 8.15 9.62
N PHE A 94 17.26 6.93 9.19
CA PHE A 94 16.27 6.07 9.84
C PHE A 94 16.76 4.65 9.93
N ALA A 95 16.69 4.05 11.12
CA ALA A 95 16.84 2.62 11.27
C ALA A 95 15.59 1.94 10.71
N MET A 96 15.77 1.02 9.77
CA MET A 96 14.71 0.34 9.03
C MET A 96 14.96 -1.16 8.97
N VAL A 97 13.89 -1.94 8.83
CA VAL A 97 13.95 -3.36 8.52
C VAL A 97 12.98 -3.64 7.37
N PRO A 98 13.49 -3.94 6.16
CA PRO A 98 12.65 -4.42 5.07
C PRO A 98 12.03 -5.77 5.42
N THR A 99 10.80 -6.03 4.98
CA THR A 99 10.19 -7.35 5.07
C THR A 99 10.06 -8.03 3.70
N ALA A 100 10.38 -7.28 2.63
CA ALA A 100 10.42 -7.77 1.26
C ALA A 100 11.77 -7.44 0.59
N GLY A 101 12.01 -8.02 -0.59
CA GLY A 101 13.23 -7.83 -1.37
C GLY A 101 14.43 -8.62 -0.85
N GLU A 102 15.58 -8.37 -1.46
CA GLU A 102 16.83 -9.12 -1.18
C GLU A 102 17.38 -8.90 0.24
N ARG A 103 17.05 -7.75 0.83
CA ARG A 103 17.52 -7.38 2.18
C ARG A 103 16.47 -7.59 3.26
N ALA A 104 15.46 -8.41 3.00
CA ALA A 104 14.41 -8.71 3.97
C ALA A 104 15.02 -9.23 5.30
N GLY A 105 14.54 -8.69 6.42
CA GLY A 105 14.99 -9.03 7.77
C GLY A 105 16.29 -8.33 8.23
N GLN A 106 17.03 -7.69 7.32
CA GLN A 106 18.26 -6.99 7.67
C GLN A 106 17.99 -5.63 8.33
N ARG A 107 18.82 -5.26 9.29
CA ARG A 107 18.80 -3.90 9.85
C ARG A 107 19.55 -2.96 8.93
N LEU A 108 18.88 -1.94 8.43
CA LEU A 108 19.44 -0.95 7.52
C LEU A 108 19.39 0.44 8.15
N LEU A 109 20.33 1.27 7.75
CA LEU A 109 20.26 2.72 7.92
C LEU A 109 19.91 3.32 6.56
N LEU A 110 18.73 3.91 6.41
CA LEU A 110 18.34 4.65 5.22
C LEU A 110 18.44 6.15 5.48
N THR A 111 19.18 6.84 4.64
CA THR A 111 19.15 8.31 4.61
C THR A 111 17.79 8.82 4.11
N PRO A 112 17.40 10.08 4.38
CA PRO A 112 16.17 10.63 3.84
C PRO A 112 16.00 10.45 2.32
N PRO A 113 17.00 10.74 1.46
CA PRO A 113 16.88 10.45 0.03
C PRO A 113 16.66 8.97 -0.30
N GLN A 114 17.29 8.06 0.44
CA GLN A 114 17.08 6.62 0.23
C GLN A 114 15.67 6.18 0.63
N TYR A 115 15.11 6.75 1.70
CA TYR A 115 13.71 6.52 2.06
C TYR A 115 12.75 7.06 0.99
N CYS A 116 13.00 8.28 0.48
CA CYS A 116 12.23 8.83 -0.63
C CYS A 116 12.32 7.96 -1.89
N ALA A 117 13.50 7.38 -2.18
CA ALA A 117 13.67 6.45 -3.29
C ALA A 117 12.82 5.17 -3.13
N GLN A 118 12.61 4.68 -1.90
CA GLN A 118 11.71 3.56 -1.63
C GLN A 118 10.25 3.90 -2.01
N LEU A 119 9.81 5.14 -1.73
CA LEU A 119 8.47 5.60 -2.10
C LEU A 119 8.34 5.78 -3.62
N GLN A 120 9.31 6.45 -4.23
CA GLN A 120 9.31 6.77 -5.65
C GLN A 120 9.43 5.52 -6.53
N ARG A 121 10.16 4.50 -6.08
CA ARG A 121 10.33 3.25 -6.85
C ARG A 121 9.01 2.51 -7.04
N SER A 122 8.16 2.44 -6.01
CA SER A 122 6.82 1.86 -6.12
C SER A 122 5.96 2.64 -7.12
N ALA A 123 6.00 3.98 -7.05
CA ALA A 123 5.24 4.84 -7.95
C ALA A 123 5.70 4.70 -9.41
N ALA A 124 7.00 4.76 -9.66
CA ALA A 124 7.55 4.62 -11.01
C ALA A 124 7.21 3.25 -11.62
N ARG A 125 7.27 2.18 -10.79
CA ARG A 125 6.90 0.84 -11.26
C ARG A 125 5.41 0.74 -11.58
N PHE A 126 4.55 1.28 -10.72
CA PHE A 126 3.11 1.32 -10.97
C PHE A 126 2.77 2.07 -12.26
N GLU A 127 3.36 3.25 -12.45
CA GLU A 127 3.17 4.04 -13.68
C GLU A 127 3.63 3.28 -14.93
N ALA A 128 4.78 2.62 -14.88
CA ALA A 128 5.26 1.78 -15.97
C ALA A 128 4.32 0.61 -16.29
N MET A 129 3.62 0.06 -15.29
CA MET A 129 2.68 -1.06 -15.46
C MET A 129 1.30 -0.62 -15.98
N THR A 130 0.84 0.56 -15.57
CA THR A 130 -0.55 0.98 -15.79
C THR A 130 -0.71 2.12 -16.78
N GLY A 131 0.35 2.91 -16.99
CA GLY A 131 0.33 4.17 -17.73
C GLY A 131 -0.33 5.31 -16.95
N GLN A 132 -0.59 5.15 -15.65
CA GLN A 132 -1.20 6.18 -14.79
C GLN A 132 -0.28 6.49 -13.60
N PRO A 133 -0.13 7.75 -13.21
CA PRO A 133 0.67 8.13 -12.06
C PRO A 133 0.01 7.66 -10.76
N MET A 134 0.83 7.27 -9.80
CA MET A 134 0.41 7.05 -8.42
C MET A 134 0.17 8.40 -7.75
N ARG A 135 -0.81 8.49 -6.85
CA ARG A 135 -0.95 9.69 -6.01
C ARG A 135 0.25 9.82 -5.07
N ALA A 136 0.63 11.07 -4.77
CA ALA A 136 1.73 11.37 -3.84
C ALA A 136 1.35 11.07 -2.37
N LEU A 137 0.71 9.92 -2.15
CA LEU A 137 0.30 9.40 -0.85
C LEU A 137 1.13 8.17 -0.50
N PHE A 138 1.45 8.01 0.78
CA PHE A 138 2.08 6.79 1.25
C PHE A 138 1.51 6.34 2.59
N ARG A 139 1.63 5.06 2.86
CA ARG A 139 1.43 4.47 4.18
C ARG A 139 2.73 3.85 4.66
N ALA A 140 3.14 4.17 5.88
CA ALA A 140 4.33 3.58 6.45
C ALA A 140 4.05 2.12 6.85
N PRO A 141 4.91 1.16 6.44
CA PRO A 141 4.77 -0.23 6.83
C PRO A 141 4.68 -0.43 8.34
N GLY A 142 3.69 -1.21 8.78
CA GLY A 142 3.38 -1.41 10.20
C GLY A 142 2.90 -0.16 10.93
N GLY A 143 2.53 0.91 10.22
CA GLY A 143 2.03 2.17 10.79
C GLY A 143 3.06 2.97 11.58
N LYS A 144 4.32 2.54 11.63
CA LYS A 144 5.36 3.13 12.50
C LYS A 144 6.06 4.29 11.80
N THR A 145 6.04 5.46 12.45
CA THR A 145 6.61 6.70 11.93
C THR A 145 7.27 7.53 13.02
N SER A 146 7.96 8.60 12.63
CA SER A 146 8.37 9.70 13.51
C SER A 146 8.09 11.04 12.84
N ALA A 147 8.11 12.12 13.64
CA ALA A 147 7.97 13.46 13.10
C ALA A 147 9.05 13.78 12.04
N LYS A 148 10.31 13.33 12.29
CA LYS A 148 11.41 13.49 11.36
C LYS A 148 11.14 12.75 10.03
N LEU A 149 10.74 11.47 10.09
CA LEU A 149 10.43 10.67 8.90
C LEU A 149 9.31 11.33 8.07
N LEU A 150 8.22 11.74 8.73
CA LEU A 150 7.10 12.38 8.05
C LEU A 150 7.48 13.74 7.44
N GLN A 151 8.36 14.49 8.09
CA GLN A 151 8.88 15.74 7.53
C GLN A 151 9.72 15.50 6.28
N GLU A 152 10.63 14.52 6.31
CA GLU A 152 11.46 14.18 5.16
C GLU A 152 10.66 13.63 3.99
N ALA A 153 9.65 12.77 4.26
CA ALA A 153 8.74 12.32 3.23
C ALA A 153 7.99 13.48 2.55
N ARG A 154 7.52 14.47 3.33
CA ARG A 154 6.89 15.68 2.77
C ARG A 154 7.85 16.53 1.93
N ARG A 155 9.13 16.62 2.32
CA ARG A 155 10.15 17.35 1.53
C ARG A 155 10.35 16.75 0.14
N CYS A 156 10.15 15.45 -0.01
CA CYS A 156 10.17 14.78 -1.32
C CYS A 156 8.78 14.59 -1.94
N GLY A 157 7.78 15.32 -1.44
CA GLY A 157 6.45 15.41 -2.05
C GLY A 157 5.43 14.36 -1.58
N TRP A 158 5.75 13.52 -0.58
CA TRP A 158 4.87 12.44 -0.14
C TRP A 158 4.09 12.78 1.13
N HIS A 159 2.79 12.46 1.15
CA HIS A 159 1.88 12.66 2.27
C HIS A 159 1.47 11.33 2.91
N HIS A 160 1.67 11.20 4.22
CA HIS A 160 1.33 9.99 4.95
C HIS A 160 -0.16 9.87 5.21
N VAL A 161 -0.70 8.69 4.97
CA VAL A 161 -2.08 8.30 5.29
C VAL A 161 -2.03 7.20 6.36
N PRO A 162 -2.21 7.53 7.65
CA PRO A 162 -2.23 6.54 8.72
C PRO A 162 -3.53 5.74 8.73
N TRP A 163 -3.55 4.64 9.48
CA TRP A 163 -4.80 4.05 9.93
C TRP A 163 -5.43 4.92 11.02
N THR A 164 -6.75 4.89 11.11
CA THR A 164 -7.46 5.49 12.24
C THR A 164 -7.87 4.40 13.24
N PRO A 165 -7.95 4.69 14.55
CA PRO A 165 -8.37 3.69 15.54
C PRO A 165 -9.74 3.06 15.25
N ALA A 166 -10.65 3.81 14.64
CA ALA A 166 -11.99 3.36 14.27
C ALA A 166 -12.03 2.58 12.92
N GLY A 167 -10.91 2.55 12.17
CA GLY A 167 -10.86 2.01 10.82
C GLY A 167 -10.08 0.70 10.68
N PHE A 168 -9.60 0.13 11.77
CA PHE A 168 -8.94 -1.17 11.72
C PHE A 168 -9.97 -2.29 11.59
N LEU A 169 -10.00 -2.97 10.45
CA LEU A 169 -10.99 -4.02 10.16
C LEU A 169 -10.47 -5.44 10.50
N GLY A 170 -9.31 -5.53 11.13
CA GLY A 170 -8.81 -6.77 11.72
C GLY A 170 -8.26 -7.79 10.72
N ASP A 171 -7.58 -7.33 9.68
CA ASP A 171 -6.89 -8.17 8.71
C ASP A 171 -5.80 -9.06 9.33
N GLU A 172 -5.27 -8.66 10.49
CA GLU A 172 -4.32 -9.45 11.29
C GLU A 172 -5.01 -10.42 12.27
N LEU A 173 -6.35 -10.40 12.35
CA LEU A 173 -7.07 -11.30 13.23
C LEU A 173 -7.06 -12.72 12.65
N PRO A 174 -6.81 -13.75 13.48
CA PRO A 174 -6.86 -15.13 13.02
C PRO A 174 -8.23 -15.45 12.41
N SER A 175 -8.28 -15.89 11.16
CA SER A 175 -9.52 -16.23 10.46
C SER A 175 -10.34 -17.29 11.18
N ALA A 176 -9.68 -18.16 11.96
CA ALA A 176 -10.34 -19.13 12.82
C ALA A 176 -11.15 -18.50 13.97
N ALA A 177 -10.69 -17.34 14.50
CA ALA A 177 -11.40 -16.64 15.57
C ALA A 177 -12.55 -15.77 15.05
N TYR A 178 -12.51 -15.38 13.77
CA TYR A 178 -13.50 -14.50 13.12
C TYR A 178 -13.93 -15.06 11.75
N PRO A 179 -14.49 -16.28 11.70
CA PRO A 179 -14.87 -16.89 10.44
C PRO A 179 -16.05 -16.12 9.83
N ASN A 180 -15.78 -15.34 8.78
CA ASN A 180 -16.78 -14.72 7.89
C ASN A 180 -17.93 -13.96 8.57
N ARG A 181 -17.81 -13.55 9.82
CA ARG A 181 -18.86 -12.79 10.51
C ARG A 181 -18.82 -11.29 10.21
N ALA A 182 -17.79 -10.82 9.54
CA ALA A 182 -17.63 -9.44 9.12
C ALA A 182 -18.04 -9.18 7.66
N LEU A 183 -18.60 -10.18 6.98
CA LEU A 183 -19.08 -10.06 5.60
C LEU A 183 -20.61 -10.07 5.54
#